data_6a49e566d296b14fcdf9d1d1528e49dc
#
_entry.id   6a49e566d296b14fcdf9d1d1528e49dc
#
_cell.length_a   1.000
_cell.length_b   1.000
_cell.length_c   1.000
_cell.angle_alpha   90.00
_cell.angle_beta   90.00
_cell.angle_gamma   90.00
#
_symmetry.space_group_name_H-M   'P 1'
#
loop_
_entity.id
_entity.type
_entity.pdbx_description
1 polymer ?
#
loop_
_entity_poly.entity_id
_entity_poly.type
_entity_poly.pdbx_seq_one_letter_code
_entity_poly.pdbx_strand_id
1 'polypeptide(L)'
;DRSRGLGDVYKRQIIEGVEEYAQMGLIPEGAYRNRDFAGDEVRSEIKELWMEDLVFDPQTSGGLLLAVPAEEADALAEELAGMDIFGGVIGYVTELQDKAVVFE
;
A
#
# COMPACT_ATOMS: atom_id res chain seq x y z
N ASP A 1 14.30 -3.78 -15.08
CA ASP A 1 14.89 -3.46 -13.79
C ASP A 1 14.21 -4.25 -12.68
N ARG A 2 15.02 -4.85 -11.83
CA ARG A 2 14.54 -5.75 -10.80
C ARG A 2 14.48 -5.02 -9.47
N SER A 3 13.33 -4.48 -9.18
CA SER A 3 13.10 -3.67 -8.00
C SER A 3 12.01 -4.28 -7.12
N ARG A 4 11.98 -3.87 -5.88
CA ARG A 4 10.87 -4.18 -5.00
C ARG A 4 10.21 -2.89 -4.54
N GLY A 5 8.90 -2.95 -4.30
CA GLY A 5 8.17 -1.88 -3.65
C GLY A 5 8.30 -1.98 -2.14
N LEU A 6 8.58 -0.86 -1.49
CA LEU A 6 8.59 -0.73 -0.05
C LEU A 6 7.49 0.25 0.34
N GLY A 7 6.45 -0.25 1.01
CA GLY A 7 5.31 0.56 1.38
C GLY A 7 5.19 0.74 2.89
N ASP A 8 4.89 1.96 3.29
CA ASP A 8 4.54 2.28 4.66
C ASP A 8 3.03 2.46 4.75
N VAL A 9 2.37 1.51 5.40
CA VAL A 9 0.91 1.47 5.49
C VAL A 9 0.35 2.69 6.21
N TYR A 10 1.07 3.23 7.17
CA TYR A 10 0.63 4.40 7.92
C TYR A 10 0.64 5.69 7.10
N LYS A 11 1.38 5.72 5.99
CA LYS A 11 1.39 6.87 5.08
C LYS A 11 0.23 6.84 4.11
N ARG A 12 -0.45 5.70 3.98
CA ARG A 12 -1.65 5.59 3.15
C ARG A 12 -2.82 6.20 3.90
N GLN A 13 -3.70 6.84 3.14
CA GLN A 13 -4.94 7.36 3.71
C GLN A 13 -5.91 6.21 3.94
N ILE A 14 -6.31 6.01 5.19
CA ILE A 14 -7.28 4.99 5.59
C ILE A 14 -8.59 5.68 5.92
N ILE A 15 -9.68 5.19 5.35
CA ILE A 15 -11.02 5.73 5.59
C ILE A 15 -11.40 5.54 7.05
N GLU A 16 -11.96 6.58 7.67
CA GLU A 16 -12.41 6.54 9.05
C GLU A 16 -13.41 5.39 9.27
N GLY A 17 -13.24 4.67 10.36
CA GLY A 17 -14.09 3.53 10.70
C GLY A 17 -13.60 2.17 10.19
N VAL A 18 -12.70 2.15 9.21
CA VAL A 18 -12.20 0.92 8.62
C VAL A 18 -11.50 0.04 9.66
N GLU A 19 -10.69 0.65 10.52
CA GLU A 19 -9.99 -0.10 11.57
C GLU A 19 -10.95 -0.89 12.44
N GLU A 20 -12.01 -0.25 12.90
CA GLU A 20 -13.00 -0.89 13.76
C GLU A 20 -13.66 -2.10 13.08
N TYR A 21 -14.12 -1.91 11.84
CA TYR A 21 -14.76 -3.00 11.10
C TYR A 21 -13.79 -4.12 10.76
N ALA A 22 -12.56 -3.79 10.38
CA ALA A 22 -11.54 -4.79 10.08
C ALA A 22 -11.18 -5.62 11.32
N GLN A 23 -11.09 -4.98 12.48
CA GLN A 23 -10.84 -5.69 13.75
C GLN A 23 -11.99 -6.63 14.11
N MET A 24 -13.20 -6.34 13.66
CA MET A 24 -14.35 -7.21 13.83
C MET A 24 -14.37 -8.39 12.85
N GLY A 25 -13.39 -8.50 11.98
CA GLY A 25 -13.31 -9.56 10.99
C GLY A 25 -14.15 -9.33 9.74
N LEU A 26 -14.62 -8.11 9.51
CA LEU A 26 -15.42 -7.77 8.35
C LEU A 26 -14.51 -7.49 7.15
N ILE A 27 -13.89 -8.53 6.64
CA ILE A 27 -12.93 -8.49 5.56
C ILE A 27 -13.50 -9.21 4.33
N PRO A 28 -13.53 -8.58 3.14
CA PRO A 28 -13.99 -9.25 1.93
C PRO A 28 -13.18 -10.49 1.61
N GLU A 29 -13.84 -11.50 1.09
CA GLU A 29 -13.15 -12.74 0.67
C GLU A 29 -12.04 -12.45 -0.35
N GLY A 30 -12.24 -11.45 -1.21
CA GLY A 30 -11.24 -11.03 -2.20
C GLY A 30 -9.90 -10.63 -1.57
N ALA A 31 -9.89 -10.11 -0.35
CA ALA A 31 -8.66 -9.78 0.35
C ALA A 31 -7.81 -11.04 0.61
N TYR A 32 -8.44 -12.12 1.03
CA TYR A 32 -7.75 -13.39 1.25
C TYR A 32 -7.23 -13.98 -0.05
N ARG A 33 -8.00 -13.88 -1.13
CA ARG A 33 -7.57 -14.34 -2.45
C ARG A 33 -6.39 -13.52 -2.96
N ASN A 34 -6.41 -12.21 -2.76
CA ASN A 34 -5.30 -11.35 -3.14
C ASN A 34 -4.03 -11.71 -2.37
N ARG A 35 -4.16 -11.98 -1.07
CA ARG A 35 -3.03 -12.41 -0.25
C ARG A 35 -2.46 -13.73 -0.77
N ASP A 36 -3.30 -14.70 -1.07
CA ASP A 36 -2.87 -15.99 -1.59
C ASP A 36 -2.18 -15.84 -2.94
N PHE A 37 -2.73 -15.00 -3.81
CA PHE A 37 -2.16 -14.75 -5.13
C PHE A 37 -0.77 -14.09 -5.05
N ALA A 38 -0.64 -13.06 -4.21
CA ALA A 38 0.63 -12.35 -4.02
C ALA A 38 1.66 -13.19 -3.25
N GLY A 39 1.16 -13.95 -2.30
CA GLY A 39 1.84 -15.02 -1.58
C GLY A 39 3.31 -14.80 -1.30
N ASP A 40 4.13 -15.56 -2.00
CA ASP A 40 5.56 -15.62 -1.77
C ASP A 40 6.34 -14.37 -2.20
N GLU A 41 5.72 -13.48 -2.98
CA GLU A 41 6.35 -12.26 -3.46
C GLU A 41 6.25 -11.09 -2.48
N VAL A 42 5.52 -11.28 -1.38
CA VAL A 42 5.26 -10.23 -0.39
C VAL A 42 5.82 -10.62 0.97
N ARG A 43 6.53 -9.70 1.59
CA ARG A 43 6.87 -9.80 3.01
C ARG A 43 6.19 -8.66 3.75
N SER A 44 5.50 -8.99 4.84
CA SER A 44 4.84 -7.99 5.67
C SER A 44 5.53 -7.91 7.03
N GLU A 45 5.88 -6.69 7.41
CA GLU A 45 6.38 -6.37 8.74
C GLU A 45 5.27 -5.72 9.58
N ILE A 46 4.06 -5.68 9.05
CA ILE A 46 2.89 -5.16 9.74
C ILE A 46 2.51 -6.12 10.86
N LYS A 47 2.43 -5.60 12.07
CA LYS A 47 2.14 -6.42 13.26
C LYS A 47 0.67 -6.61 13.53
N GLU A 48 -0.17 -5.68 13.06
CA GLU A 48 -1.60 -5.69 13.29
C GLU A 48 -2.32 -6.38 12.15
N LEU A 49 -3.01 -7.48 12.45
CA LEU A 49 -3.67 -8.28 11.42
C LEU A 49 -4.69 -7.49 10.61
N TRP A 50 -5.48 -6.64 11.25
CA TRP A 50 -6.49 -5.85 10.55
C TRP A 50 -5.87 -4.95 9.48
N MET A 51 -4.71 -4.39 9.76
CA MET A 51 -4.00 -3.52 8.83
C MET A 51 -3.39 -4.33 7.68
N GLU A 52 -2.85 -5.49 7.97
CA GLU A 52 -2.36 -6.39 6.93
C GLU A 52 -3.48 -6.85 6.01
N ASP A 53 -4.65 -7.19 6.56
CA ASP A 53 -5.81 -7.56 5.77
C ASP A 53 -6.24 -6.40 4.85
N LEU A 54 -6.19 -5.18 5.35
CA LEU A 54 -6.57 -3.99 4.59
C LEU A 54 -5.69 -3.77 3.36
N VAL A 55 -4.41 -4.09 3.46
CA VAL A 55 -3.47 -3.94 2.35
C VAL A 55 -3.88 -4.77 1.13
N PHE A 56 -4.52 -5.91 1.34
CA PHE A 56 -4.95 -6.80 0.28
C PHE A 56 -6.40 -6.56 -0.17
N ASP A 57 -7.05 -5.51 0.33
CA ASP A 57 -8.43 -5.20 -0.02
C ASP A 57 -8.65 -5.04 -1.52
N PRO A 58 -9.64 -5.70 -2.13
CA PRO A 58 -9.92 -5.56 -3.57
C PRO A 58 -10.61 -4.22 -3.85
N GLN A 59 -9.84 -3.27 -4.37
CA GLN A 59 -10.31 -1.91 -4.63
C GLN A 59 -10.43 -1.67 -6.14
N THR A 60 -11.63 -1.80 -6.67
CA THR A 60 -11.88 -1.67 -8.11
C THR A 60 -11.87 -0.24 -8.60
N SER A 61 -12.16 0.72 -7.73
CA SER A 61 -12.20 2.15 -8.06
C SER A 61 -11.24 2.94 -7.17
N GLY A 62 -10.10 2.37 -6.87
CA GLY A 62 -9.08 2.99 -6.04
C GLY A 62 -8.31 4.08 -6.75
N GLY A 63 -7.39 4.70 -6.03
CA GLY A 63 -6.50 5.71 -6.57
C GLY A 63 -5.41 5.14 -7.47
N LEU A 64 -4.46 6.00 -7.82
CA LEU A 64 -3.32 5.62 -8.66
C LEU A 64 -2.07 5.45 -7.80
N LEU A 65 -1.31 4.43 -8.14
CA LEU A 65 0.02 4.24 -7.60
C LEU A 65 1.02 4.57 -8.71
N LEU A 66 1.87 5.56 -8.45
CA LEU A 66 2.80 6.08 -9.45
C LEU A 66 4.24 5.80 -9.01
N ALA A 67 5.02 5.19 -9.88
CA ALA A 67 6.46 5.06 -9.70
C ALA A 67 7.15 6.18 -10.47
N VAL A 68 7.83 7.05 -9.77
CA VAL A 68 8.51 8.20 -10.36
C VAL A 68 9.97 8.26 -9.93
N PRO A 69 10.85 8.91 -10.71
CA PRO A 69 12.23 9.11 -10.28
C PRO A 69 12.28 9.85 -8.94
N ALA A 70 13.24 9.47 -8.09
CA ALA A 70 13.33 10.01 -6.73
C ALA A 70 13.47 11.54 -6.72
N GLU A 71 14.21 12.09 -7.66
CA GLU A 71 14.44 13.54 -7.77
C GLU A 71 13.19 14.33 -8.16
N GLU A 72 12.14 13.67 -8.64
CA GLU A 72 10.89 14.30 -9.04
C GLU A 72 9.77 14.08 -8.05
N ALA A 73 9.95 13.18 -7.09
CA ALA A 73 8.89 12.74 -6.18
C ALA A 73 8.32 13.88 -5.31
N ASP A 74 9.19 14.70 -4.74
CA ASP A 74 8.76 15.80 -3.88
C ASP A 74 7.99 16.87 -4.64
N ALA A 75 8.44 17.21 -5.84
CA ALA A 75 7.76 18.19 -6.68
C ALA A 75 6.37 17.69 -7.08
N LEU A 76 6.24 16.41 -7.42
CA LEU A 76 4.95 15.83 -7.76
C LEU A 76 4.01 15.80 -6.56
N ALA A 77 4.50 15.41 -5.39
CA ALA A 77 3.71 15.37 -4.17
C ALA A 77 3.18 16.78 -3.81
N GLU A 78 4.02 17.79 -3.96
CA GLU A 78 3.64 19.18 -3.71
C GLU A 78 2.55 19.65 -4.70
N GLU A 79 2.69 19.29 -5.96
CA GLU A 79 1.69 19.62 -6.98
C GLU A 79 0.36 18.94 -6.71
N LEU A 80 0.37 17.67 -6.32
CA LEU A 80 -0.83 16.92 -5.95
C LEU A 80 -1.52 17.51 -4.72
N ALA A 81 -0.76 17.99 -3.76
CA ALA A 81 -1.32 18.62 -2.56
C ALA A 81 -2.16 19.86 -2.89
N GLY A 82 -1.83 20.57 -3.98
CA GLY A 82 -2.58 21.72 -4.45
C GLY A 82 -3.89 21.40 -5.17
N MET A 83 -4.16 20.11 -5.43
CA MET A 83 -5.31 19.68 -6.24
C MET A 83 -6.51 19.19 -5.42
N ASP A 84 -6.51 19.43 -4.12
CA ASP A 84 -7.58 19.01 -3.20
C ASP A 84 -7.86 17.49 -3.27
N ILE A 85 -6.81 16.71 -3.46
CA ILE A 85 -6.87 15.26 -3.41
C ILE A 85 -5.75 14.75 -2.50
N PHE A 86 -5.92 13.54 -1.98
CA PHE A 86 -4.83 12.93 -1.25
C PHE A 86 -3.72 12.54 -2.24
N GLY A 87 -2.50 12.94 -1.93
CA GLY A 87 -1.34 12.52 -2.69
C GLY A 87 -0.09 12.66 -1.84
N GLY A 88 0.77 11.67 -1.92
CA GLY A 88 2.00 11.70 -1.14
C GLY A 88 2.88 10.52 -1.44
N VAL A 89 4.08 10.56 -0.92
CA VAL A 89 5.04 9.45 -1.04
C VAL A 89 4.65 8.38 -0.02
N ILE A 90 4.35 7.18 -0.50
CA ILE A 90 3.97 6.06 0.36
C ILE A 90 5.01 4.96 0.40
N GLY A 91 6.06 5.05 -0.39
CA GLY A 91 7.08 4.03 -0.40
C GLY A 91 8.22 4.34 -1.36
N TYR A 92 9.11 3.40 -1.49
CA TYR A 92 10.31 3.52 -2.30
C TYR A 92 10.52 2.25 -3.11
N VAL A 93 11.14 2.40 -4.28
CA VAL A 93 11.58 1.28 -5.10
C VAL A 93 13.07 1.08 -4.87
N THR A 94 13.44 -0.13 -4.56
CA THR A 94 14.83 -0.51 -4.29
C THR A 94 15.23 -1.70 -5.17
N GLU A 95 16.48 -2.10 -5.11
CA GLU A 95 16.91 -3.33 -5.75
C GLU A 95 16.12 -4.52 -5.18
N LEU A 96 15.80 -5.49 -6.05
CA LEU A 96 15.13 -6.71 -5.64
C LEU A 96 15.99 -7.48 -4.63
N GLN A 97 15.38 -7.84 -3.52
CA GLN A 97 16.01 -8.68 -2.51
C GLN A 97 15.33 -10.04 -2.49
N ASP A 98 14.91 -10.53 -1.32
CA ASP A 98 14.24 -11.81 -1.19
C ASP A 98 12.79 -11.77 -1.70
N LYS A 99 12.12 -10.63 -1.57
CA LYS A 99 10.72 -10.46 -1.94
C LYS A 99 10.52 -9.24 -2.84
N ALA A 100 9.53 -9.32 -3.72
CA ALA A 100 9.21 -8.22 -4.63
C ALA A 100 8.58 -7.02 -3.93
N VAL A 101 7.80 -7.25 -2.89
CA VAL A 101 7.10 -6.21 -2.14
C VAL A 101 7.27 -6.42 -0.65
N VAL A 102 7.56 -5.34 0.06
CA VAL A 102 7.65 -5.35 1.52
C VAL A 102 6.74 -4.26 2.09
N PHE A 103 5.84 -4.65 2.98
CA PHE A 103 5.02 -3.72 3.75
C PHE A 103 5.60 -3.50 5.14
N GLU A 104 5.68 -2.26 5.54
CA GLU A 104 6.14 -1.85 6.85
C GLU A 104 5.07 -1.17 7.69
#